data_3b565be88f2d59f831dde8dd3114804c
#
_entry.id   3b565be88f2d59f831dde8dd3114804c
#
_cell.length_a   1.000
_cell.length_b   1.000
_cell.length_c   1.000
_cell.angle_alpha   90.00
_cell.angle_beta   90.00
_cell.angle_gamma   90.00
#
_symmetry.space_group_name_H-M   'P 1'
#
loop_
_entity.id
_entity.type
_entity.pdbx_description
1 polymer ?
#
loop_
_entity_poly.entity_id
_entity_poly.type
_entity_poly.pdbx_seq_one_letter_code
_entity_poly.pdbx_strand_id
1 'polypeptide(L)'
;MKKRLLLAGFALALGAGYTLTAFSQVKPEILVKQRQAAMTLQGKYFGPIAGMAQGKIPYSADVVARNAAYLDVLNKMPWDGFAESTKDVTVKTAALPAIWSEPAKFKEAQEKFQSAVSRLVAATKTGDEASIKSAILEVGKGGCGNCHQNFRQKD
;
A
#
# COMPACT_ATOMS: atom_id res chain seq x y z
N MET A 1 45.14 -69.43 14.64
CA MET A 1 45.13 -68.23 15.47
C MET A 1 44.58 -67.11 14.58
N LYS A 2 43.29 -66.76 14.72
CA LYS A 2 42.56 -65.79 13.84
C LYS A 2 42.40 -64.47 14.61
N LYS A 3 43.09 -63.43 14.18
CA LYS A 3 42.94 -62.04 14.71
C LYS A 3 41.69 -61.46 14.14
N ARG A 4 40.69 -61.13 14.96
CA ARG A 4 39.49 -60.35 14.58
C ARG A 4 39.82 -58.91 14.79
N LEU A 5 39.85 -58.12 13.68
CA LEU A 5 39.86 -56.66 13.69
C LEU A 5 38.45 -56.20 13.93
N LEU A 6 38.22 -55.45 15.00
CA LEU A 6 37.00 -54.70 15.25
C LEU A 6 37.18 -53.28 14.64
N LEU A 7 36.47 -53.00 13.56
CA LEU A 7 36.34 -51.67 12.99
C LEU A 7 35.21 -50.93 13.74
N ALA A 8 35.58 -49.98 14.59
CA ALA A 8 34.66 -49.06 15.22
C ALA A 8 34.33 -47.96 14.21
N GLY A 9 33.10 -47.99 13.64
CA GLY A 9 32.57 -46.94 12.80
C GLY A 9 32.18 -45.72 13.64
N PHE A 10 32.87 -44.59 13.44
CA PHE A 10 32.54 -43.31 14.03
C PHE A 10 31.54 -42.61 13.11
N ALA A 11 30.24 -42.67 13.43
CA ALA A 11 29.21 -41.95 12.72
C ALA A 11 29.21 -40.48 13.20
N LEU A 12 29.83 -39.59 12.41
CA LEU A 12 29.67 -38.14 12.60
C LEU A 12 28.25 -37.72 12.13
N ALA A 13 27.34 -37.51 13.07
CA ALA A 13 26.06 -36.86 12.82
C ALA A 13 26.30 -35.38 12.60
N LEU A 14 26.38 -34.93 11.33
CA LEU A 14 26.32 -33.52 10.94
C LEU A 14 24.91 -33.02 11.19
N GLY A 15 24.64 -32.50 12.39
CA GLY A 15 23.44 -31.73 12.71
C GLY A 15 23.49 -30.40 11.99
N ALA A 16 22.92 -30.33 10.79
CA ALA A 16 22.65 -29.04 10.12
C ALA A 16 21.60 -28.30 10.94
N GLY A 17 22.06 -27.46 11.86
CA GLY A 17 21.22 -26.52 12.59
C GLY A 17 20.64 -25.50 11.62
N TYR A 18 19.40 -25.71 11.16
CA TYR A 18 18.63 -24.67 10.50
C TYR A 18 18.31 -23.60 11.54
N THR A 19 19.11 -22.54 11.59
CA THR A 19 18.74 -21.32 12.29
C THR A 19 17.60 -20.68 11.51
N LEU A 20 16.35 -20.96 11.91
CA LEU A 20 15.21 -20.18 11.50
C LEU A 20 15.43 -18.76 12.02
N THR A 21 15.90 -17.87 11.15
CA THR A 21 15.87 -16.44 11.42
C THR A 21 14.40 -16.06 11.55
N ALA A 22 13.92 -15.93 12.78
CA ALA A 22 12.61 -15.37 13.07
C ALA A 22 12.64 -13.92 12.59
N PHE A 23 12.10 -13.67 11.40
CA PHE A 23 11.80 -12.31 10.98
C PHE A 23 10.85 -11.74 12.02
N SER A 24 11.33 -10.78 12.81
CA SER A 24 10.50 -10.09 13.79
C SER A 24 9.36 -9.41 13.04
N GLN A 25 8.15 -9.92 13.23
CA GLN A 25 6.96 -9.39 12.60
C GLN A 25 6.74 -7.96 13.09
N VAL A 26 6.55 -7.01 12.17
CA VAL A 26 6.33 -5.60 12.50
C VAL A 26 5.09 -5.50 13.40
N LYS A 27 5.20 -4.73 14.50
CA LYS A 27 4.08 -4.54 15.45
C LYS A 27 2.87 -3.91 14.75
N PRO A 28 1.64 -4.38 15.01
CA PRO A 28 0.43 -3.87 14.37
C PRO A 28 0.26 -2.35 14.48
N GLU A 29 0.64 -1.77 15.62
CA GLU A 29 0.58 -0.32 15.85
C GLU A 29 1.52 0.46 14.90
N ILE A 30 2.67 -0.13 14.54
CA ILE A 30 3.61 0.46 13.58
C ILE A 30 3.01 0.41 12.18
N LEU A 31 2.39 -0.71 11.79
CA LEU A 31 1.70 -0.84 10.50
C LEU A 31 0.60 0.21 10.34
N VAL A 32 -0.20 0.46 11.40
CA VAL A 32 -1.22 1.52 11.39
C VAL A 32 -0.60 2.91 11.20
N LYS A 33 0.50 3.22 11.90
CA LYS A 33 1.22 4.50 11.75
C LYS A 33 1.79 4.66 10.33
N GLN A 34 2.38 3.61 9.76
CA GLN A 34 2.91 3.61 8.39
C GLN A 34 1.79 3.84 7.38
N ARG A 35 0.63 3.18 7.52
CA ARG A 35 -0.57 3.42 6.72
C ARG A 35 -0.98 4.88 6.77
N GLN A 36 -1.10 5.46 7.97
CA GLN A 36 -1.49 6.86 8.15
C GLN A 36 -0.49 7.82 7.49
N ALA A 37 0.80 7.55 7.61
CA ALA A 37 1.85 8.34 6.95
C ALA A 37 1.74 8.25 5.43
N ALA A 38 1.54 7.06 4.86
CA ALA A 38 1.35 6.87 3.43
C ALA A 38 0.11 7.62 2.91
N MET A 39 -1.02 7.56 3.63
CA MET A 39 -2.25 8.29 3.28
C MET A 39 -2.04 9.81 3.35
N THR A 40 -1.30 10.31 4.34
CA THR A 40 -0.94 11.73 4.46
C THR A 40 -0.10 12.20 3.26
N LEU A 41 0.89 11.40 2.86
CA LEU A 41 1.72 11.70 1.69
C LEU A 41 0.92 11.65 0.38
N GLN A 42 0.00 10.69 0.24
CA GLN A 42 -0.91 10.66 -0.91
C GLN A 42 -1.73 11.97 -0.99
N GLY A 43 -2.28 12.43 0.13
CA GLY A 43 -3.01 13.70 0.20
C GLY A 43 -2.14 14.90 -0.18
N LYS A 44 -0.89 14.94 0.30
CA LYS A 44 0.09 15.98 -0.01
C LYS A 44 0.33 16.12 -1.53
N TYR A 45 0.49 15.01 -2.23
CA TYR A 45 0.80 15.04 -3.67
C TYR A 45 -0.45 15.10 -4.54
N PHE A 46 -1.58 14.56 -4.07
CA PHE A 46 -2.84 14.62 -4.79
C PHE A 46 -3.50 16.02 -4.71
N GLY A 47 -3.48 16.66 -3.56
CA GLY A 47 -4.17 17.96 -3.34
C GLY A 47 -3.87 19.02 -4.40
N PRO A 48 -2.60 19.34 -4.69
CA PRO A 48 -2.26 20.34 -5.72
C PRO A 48 -2.78 19.97 -7.11
N ILE A 49 -2.62 18.72 -7.56
CA ILE A 49 -3.08 18.32 -8.89
C ILE A 49 -4.62 18.26 -8.99
N ALA A 50 -5.29 17.93 -7.90
CA ALA A 50 -6.76 18.04 -7.82
C ALA A 50 -7.21 19.51 -7.95
N GLY A 51 -6.50 20.44 -7.29
CA GLY A 51 -6.74 21.88 -7.44
C GLY A 51 -6.56 22.37 -8.87
N MET A 52 -5.53 21.88 -9.58
CA MET A 52 -5.30 22.17 -11.01
C MET A 52 -6.42 21.63 -11.89
N ALA A 53 -6.84 20.38 -11.68
CA ALA A 53 -7.92 19.75 -12.46
C ALA A 53 -9.26 20.46 -12.25
N GLN A 54 -9.49 21.07 -11.07
CA GLN A 54 -10.68 21.83 -10.72
C GLN A 54 -10.59 23.32 -11.14
N GLY A 55 -9.49 23.76 -11.75
CA GLY A 55 -9.29 25.16 -12.12
C GLY A 55 -9.07 26.13 -10.95
N LYS A 56 -8.80 25.61 -9.74
CA LYS A 56 -8.57 26.44 -8.52
C LYS A 56 -7.18 27.05 -8.47
N ILE A 57 -6.22 26.42 -9.13
CA ILE A 57 -4.84 26.90 -9.28
C ILE A 57 -4.37 26.67 -10.73
N PRO A 58 -3.37 27.43 -11.23
CA PRO A 58 -2.85 27.27 -12.58
C PRO A 58 -2.34 25.85 -12.85
N TYR A 59 -2.64 25.34 -14.05
CA TYR A 59 -2.19 24.03 -14.48
C TYR A 59 -0.68 24.01 -14.77
N SER A 60 0.01 22.96 -14.36
CA SER A 60 1.42 22.69 -14.68
C SER A 60 1.60 21.20 -14.97
N ALA A 61 1.90 20.88 -16.22
CA ALA A 61 2.13 19.51 -16.67
C ALA A 61 3.25 18.82 -15.88
N ASP A 62 4.35 19.52 -15.62
CA ASP A 62 5.51 18.98 -14.88
C ASP A 62 5.14 18.62 -13.44
N VAL A 63 4.38 19.49 -12.77
CA VAL A 63 3.91 19.22 -11.40
C VAL A 63 2.96 18.03 -11.39
N VAL A 64 2.07 17.94 -12.37
CA VAL A 64 1.13 16.81 -12.48
C VAL A 64 1.89 15.51 -12.74
N ALA A 65 2.82 15.48 -13.70
CA ALA A 65 3.59 14.28 -14.02
C ALA A 65 4.42 13.79 -12.82
N ARG A 66 5.11 14.71 -12.16
CA ARG A 66 5.89 14.41 -10.96
C ARG A 66 5.01 13.85 -9.83
N ASN A 67 3.88 14.51 -9.53
CA ASN A 67 3.02 14.10 -8.44
C ASN A 67 2.29 12.78 -8.74
N ALA A 68 1.91 12.55 -10.01
CA ALA A 68 1.37 11.26 -10.45
C ALA A 68 2.38 10.11 -10.23
N ALA A 69 3.66 10.34 -10.53
CA ALA A 69 4.71 9.35 -10.28
C ALA A 69 4.87 9.05 -8.78
N TYR A 70 4.82 10.06 -7.91
CA TYR A 70 4.84 9.83 -6.46
C TYR A 70 3.60 9.06 -5.98
N LEU A 71 2.41 9.38 -6.50
CA LEU A 71 1.20 8.63 -6.19
C LEU A 71 1.30 7.16 -6.65
N ASP A 72 1.93 6.87 -7.78
CA ASP A 72 2.12 5.49 -8.26
C ASP A 72 2.96 4.63 -7.30
N VAL A 73 3.93 5.23 -6.64
CA VAL A 73 4.71 4.54 -5.59
C VAL A 73 3.90 4.44 -4.29
N LEU A 74 3.34 5.56 -3.84
CA LEU A 74 2.63 5.65 -2.55
C LEU A 74 1.36 4.80 -2.51
N ASN A 75 0.67 4.59 -3.65
CA ASN A 75 -0.55 3.78 -3.68
C ASN A 75 -0.32 2.29 -3.36
N LYS A 76 0.93 1.85 -3.34
CA LYS A 76 1.31 0.46 -3.02
C LYS A 76 1.65 0.23 -1.54
N MET A 77 1.83 1.31 -0.78
CA MET A 77 2.43 1.26 0.56
C MET A 77 1.47 1.05 1.75
N PRO A 78 0.18 1.48 1.73
CA PRO A 78 -0.61 1.51 2.96
C PRO A 78 -1.26 0.18 3.34
N TRP A 79 -1.21 -0.85 2.49
CA TRP A 79 -2.11 -2.00 2.56
C TRP A 79 -1.81 -2.96 3.69
N ASP A 80 -0.54 -3.13 4.06
CA ASP A 80 -0.13 -3.92 5.23
C ASP A 80 -0.74 -3.37 6.53
N GLY A 81 -0.98 -2.07 6.57
CA GLY A 81 -1.63 -1.40 7.69
C GLY A 81 -3.13 -1.70 7.83
N PHE A 82 -3.71 -2.52 6.95
CA PHE A 82 -5.08 -3.04 7.02
C PHE A 82 -5.12 -4.56 7.23
N ALA A 83 -3.99 -5.20 7.54
CA ALA A 83 -3.94 -6.62 7.91
C ALA A 83 -4.85 -6.90 9.11
N GLU A 84 -5.36 -8.14 9.24
CA GLU A 84 -6.26 -8.54 10.35
C GLU A 84 -5.67 -8.21 11.73
N SER A 85 -4.34 -8.34 11.87
CA SER A 85 -3.63 -7.98 13.11
C SER A 85 -3.77 -6.51 13.51
N THR A 86 -4.21 -5.62 12.60
CA THR A 86 -4.38 -4.19 12.87
C THR A 86 -5.82 -3.79 13.24
N LYS A 87 -6.74 -4.74 13.31
CA LYS A 87 -8.17 -4.51 13.56
C LYS A 87 -8.45 -3.91 14.95
N ASP A 88 -7.84 -4.51 15.98
CA ASP A 88 -8.14 -4.18 17.38
C ASP A 88 -7.01 -3.41 18.07
N VAL A 89 -6.21 -2.65 17.30
CA VAL A 89 -5.13 -1.84 17.87
C VAL A 89 -5.66 -0.63 18.64
N THR A 90 -4.94 -0.22 19.67
CA THR A 90 -5.29 0.95 20.51
C THR A 90 -4.94 2.29 19.86
N VAL A 91 -4.21 2.27 18.75
CA VAL A 91 -3.83 3.50 18.01
C VAL A 91 -5.09 4.14 17.41
N LYS A 92 -5.31 5.43 17.68
CA LYS A 92 -6.43 6.19 17.11
C LYS A 92 -6.39 6.14 15.58
N THR A 93 -7.48 5.70 14.99
CA THR A 93 -7.64 5.57 13.53
C THR A 93 -9.07 5.90 13.12
N ALA A 94 -9.22 6.39 11.87
CA ALA A 94 -10.52 6.58 11.23
C ALA A 94 -10.93 5.37 10.36
N ALA A 95 -10.19 4.27 10.39
CA ALA A 95 -10.56 3.04 9.69
C ALA A 95 -11.82 2.43 10.30
N LEU A 96 -12.82 2.11 9.47
CA LEU A 96 -14.06 1.49 9.91
C LEU A 96 -13.92 -0.04 9.99
N PRO A 97 -14.66 -0.71 10.90
CA PRO A 97 -14.70 -2.18 10.99
C PRO A 97 -15.09 -2.88 9.67
N ALA A 98 -15.80 -2.18 8.79
CA ALA A 98 -16.18 -2.68 7.46
C ALA A 98 -14.99 -3.14 6.61
N ILE A 99 -13.79 -2.63 6.85
CA ILE A 99 -12.55 -3.06 6.18
C ILE A 99 -12.34 -4.57 6.36
N TRP A 100 -12.57 -5.08 7.56
CA TRP A 100 -12.33 -6.49 7.92
C TRP A 100 -13.58 -7.35 7.83
N SER A 101 -14.78 -6.76 7.96
CA SER A 101 -16.04 -7.51 7.79
C SER A 101 -16.49 -7.63 6.34
N GLU A 102 -16.00 -6.77 5.43
CA GLU A 102 -16.32 -6.79 4.00
C GLU A 102 -15.03 -6.81 3.13
N PRO A 103 -14.14 -7.81 3.32
CA PRO A 103 -12.80 -7.79 2.72
C PRO A 103 -12.81 -7.77 1.19
N ALA A 104 -13.80 -8.39 0.55
CA ALA A 104 -13.94 -8.39 -0.90
C ALA A 104 -14.25 -6.98 -1.44
N LYS A 105 -15.16 -6.24 -0.80
CA LYS A 105 -15.48 -4.86 -1.18
C LYS A 105 -14.32 -3.91 -0.91
N PHE A 106 -13.59 -4.12 0.19
CA PHE A 106 -12.41 -3.32 0.49
C PHE A 106 -11.31 -3.54 -0.55
N LYS A 107 -11.07 -4.80 -0.95
CA LYS A 107 -10.13 -5.15 -2.01
C LYS A 107 -10.52 -4.51 -3.35
N GLU A 108 -11.80 -4.55 -3.72
CA GLU A 108 -12.31 -3.90 -4.93
C GLU A 108 -12.05 -2.38 -4.91
N ALA A 109 -12.28 -1.72 -3.77
CA ALA A 109 -12.00 -0.30 -3.61
C ALA A 109 -10.50 0.02 -3.73
N GLN A 110 -9.64 -0.83 -3.19
CA GLN A 110 -8.19 -0.76 -3.36
C GLN A 110 -7.78 -0.86 -4.83
N GLU A 111 -8.28 -1.86 -5.54
CA GLU A 111 -7.97 -2.12 -6.96
C GLU A 111 -8.45 -0.97 -7.85
N LYS A 112 -9.64 -0.42 -7.59
CA LYS A 112 -10.16 0.79 -8.26
C LYS A 112 -9.22 1.98 -8.09
N PHE A 113 -8.76 2.23 -6.86
CA PHE A 113 -7.82 3.32 -6.60
C PHE A 113 -6.49 3.10 -7.34
N GLN A 114 -5.89 1.92 -7.24
CA GLN A 114 -4.63 1.60 -7.90
C GLN A 114 -4.75 1.72 -9.43
N SER A 115 -5.85 1.24 -10.00
CA SER A 115 -6.13 1.37 -11.43
C SER A 115 -6.31 2.83 -11.87
N ALA A 116 -7.00 3.66 -11.08
CA ALA A 116 -7.17 5.08 -11.37
C ALA A 116 -5.82 5.82 -11.37
N VAL A 117 -4.93 5.52 -10.40
CA VAL A 117 -3.58 6.11 -10.37
C VAL A 117 -2.76 5.67 -11.59
N SER A 118 -2.82 4.39 -11.97
CA SER A 118 -2.12 3.89 -13.16
C SER A 118 -2.61 4.58 -14.45
N ARG A 119 -3.92 4.80 -14.58
CA ARG A 119 -4.48 5.58 -15.71
C ARG A 119 -4.01 7.03 -15.70
N LEU A 120 -3.92 7.67 -14.55
CA LEU A 120 -3.36 9.02 -14.43
C LEU A 120 -1.92 9.07 -14.91
N VAL A 121 -1.07 8.13 -14.47
CA VAL A 121 0.34 8.06 -14.93
C VAL A 121 0.41 7.84 -16.45
N ALA A 122 -0.46 7.00 -17.01
CA ALA A 122 -0.51 6.81 -18.46
C ALA A 122 -0.96 8.10 -19.18
N ALA A 123 -1.96 8.79 -18.67
CA ALA A 123 -2.45 10.04 -19.24
C ALA A 123 -1.37 11.14 -19.27
N THR A 124 -0.54 11.26 -18.22
CA THR A 124 0.53 12.27 -18.18
C THR A 124 1.55 12.10 -19.33
N LYS A 125 1.66 10.91 -19.93
CA LYS A 125 2.56 10.64 -21.04
C LYS A 125 2.01 11.11 -22.40
N THR A 126 0.71 11.36 -22.50
CA THR A 126 0.07 11.81 -23.75
C THR A 126 0.25 13.29 -24.01
N GLY A 127 0.45 14.09 -22.95
CA GLY A 127 0.47 15.55 -23.01
C GLY A 127 -0.91 16.21 -23.19
N ASP A 128 -2.00 15.43 -23.29
CA ASP A 128 -3.35 15.96 -23.44
C ASP A 128 -3.91 16.40 -22.08
N GLU A 129 -3.98 17.71 -21.87
CA GLU A 129 -4.44 18.33 -20.62
C GLU A 129 -5.87 17.90 -20.22
N ALA A 130 -6.78 17.76 -21.19
CA ALA A 130 -8.16 17.39 -20.92
C ALA A 130 -8.25 15.96 -20.37
N SER A 131 -7.59 15.00 -21.01
CA SER A 131 -7.48 13.62 -20.54
C SER A 131 -6.80 13.51 -19.19
N ILE A 132 -5.73 14.29 -18.97
CA ILE A 132 -5.02 14.33 -17.68
C ILE A 132 -5.93 14.84 -16.57
N LYS A 133 -6.64 15.97 -16.78
CA LYS A 133 -7.61 16.49 -15.80
C LYS A 133 -8.72 15.49 -15.49
N SER A 134 -9.25 14.82 -16.50
CA SER A 134 -10.25 13.74 -16.31
C SER A 134 -9.71 12.62 -15.44
N ALA A 135 -8.49 12.15 -15.71
CA ALA A 135 -7.85 11.10 -14.92
C ALA A 135 -7.58 11.52 -13.47
N ILE A 136 -7.20 12.78 -13.23
CA ILE A 136 -7.05 13.32 -11.86
C ILE A 136 -8.39 13.28 -11.11
N LEU A 137 -9.47 13.72 -11.74
CA LEU A 137 -10.81 13.70 -11.13
C LEU A 137 -11.27 12.26 -10.82
N GLU A 138 -10.93 11.31 -11.67
CA GLU A 138 -11.22 9.89 -11.44
C GLU A 138 -10.43 9.33 -10.22
N VAL A 139 -9.16 9.68 -10.06
CA VAL A 139 -8.39 9.34 -8.84
C VAL A 139 -9.09 9.88 -7.60
N GLY A 140 -9.56 11.13 -7.66
CA GLY A 140 -10.24 11.76 -6.52
C GLY A 140 -11.57 11.11 -6.18
N LYS A 141 -12.46 10.97 -7.17
CA LYS A 141 -13.84 10.49 -6.97
C LYS A 141 -13.90 8.96 -6.92
N GLY A 142 -13.45 8.31 -7.98
CA GLY A 142 -13.54 6.85 -8.14
C GLY A 142 -12.54 6.09 -7.27
N GLY A 143 -11.36 6.66 -7.03
CA GLY A 143 -10.33 6.10 -6.17
C GLY A 143 -10.50 6.49 -4.71
N CYS A 144 -9.97 7.65 -4.32
CA CYS A 144 -9.94 8.10 -2.91
C CYS A 144 -11.34 8.19 -2.30
N GLY A 145 -12.26 8.87 -2.98
CA GLY A 145 -13.62 9.14 -2.49
C GLY A 145 -14.42 7.85 -2.29
N ASN A 146 -14.38 6.93 -3.25
CA ASN A 146 -15.11 5.67 -3.17
C ASN A 146 -14.69 4.82 -1.96
N CYS A 147 -13.37 4.71 -1.70
CA CYS A 147 -12.87 3.98 -0.54
C CYS A 147 -13.21 4.70 0.78
N HIS A 148 -12.95 6.00 0.87
CA HIS A 148 -13.20 6.80 2.08
C HIS A 148 -14.69 6.87 2.45
N GLN A 149 -15.60 6.84 1.48
CA GLN A 149 -17.03 6.87 1.74
C GLN A 149 -17.51 5.63 2.52
N ASN A 150 -16.90 4.47 2.27
CA ASN A 150 -17.37 3.18 2.78
C ASN A 150 -16.51 2.65 3.94
N PHE A 151 -15.23 3.04 4.01
CA PHE A 151 -14.25 2.41 4.90
C PHE A 151 -13.51 3.40 5.82
N ARG A 152 -13.85 4.71 5.74
CA ARG A 152 -13.29 5.74 6.62
C ARG A 152 -14.41 6.44 7.39
N GLN A 153 -14.22 6.64 8.71
CA GLN A 153 -15.08 7.48 9.53
C GLN A 153 -15.09 8.91 8.97
N LYS A 154 -16.28 9.47 8.87
CA LYS A 154 -16.44 10.90 8.50
C LYS A 154 -16.08 11.77 9.70
N ASP A 155 -15.37 12.85 9.44
CA ASP A 155 -15.03 13.88 10.42
C ASP A 155 -16.29 14.69 10.77
#